data_ac4ffc62e3135a759ce10f7786e95d66
#
_entry.id   ac4ffc62e3135a759ce10f7786e95d66
#
_cell.length_a   1.000
_cell.length_b   1.000
_cell.length_c   1.000
_cell.angle_alpha   90.00
_cell.angle_beta   90.00
_cell.angle_gamma   90.00
#
_symmetry.space_group_name_H-M   'P 1'
#
loop_
_entity.id
_entity.type
_entity.pdbx_description
1 polymer ?
#
loop_
_entity_poly.entity_id
_entity_poly.type
_entity_poly.pdbx_seq_one_letter_code
_entity_poly.pdbx_strand_id
1 'polypeptide(L)'
;MPDDRNGETPGDRTRGKRRIDRVLSERYLDGLSGLTLAEVRELRDDAEQEEADLSYLRRLLQGRVDIIKAELARRRGELGESGSIIDQLPQILADERSPARGLGRYSSVEPSGIDEHRRLVERLVGDSDLSALAGRTADQLDETLARFGDHERAISEQRRAVQSVADACAHEITRRYREGEADVSALLPSES
;
A
#
# COMPACT_ATOMS: atom_id res chain seq x y z
N MET A 1 18.73 -6.43 -46.92
CA MET A 1 17.86 -5.80 -45.92
C MET A 1 17.63 -6.82 -44.83
N PRO A 2 18.32 -6.77 -43.69
CA PRO A 2 17.98 -7.63 -42.55
C PRO A 2 16.86 -6.97 -41.75
N ASP A 3 15.85 -7.77 -41.47
CA ASP A 3 14.68 -7.47 -40.67
C ASP A 3 15.07 -7.61 -39.18
N ASP A 4 15.42 -6.49 -38.56
CA ASP A 4 15.68 -6.40 -37.10
C ASP A 4 14.35 -6.41 -36.34
N ARG A 5 13.80 -7.60 -36.15
CA ARG A 5 12.80 -7.83 -35.09
C ARG A 5 13.52 -7.93 -33.78
N ASN A 6 13.64 -6.78 -33.15
CA ASN A 6 14.12 -6.66 -31.76
C ASN A 6 13.12 -7.35 -30.83
N GLY A 7 13.37 -8.61 -30.57
CA GLY A 7 12.60 -9.44 -29.62
C GLY A 7 12.97 -9.05 -28.20
N GLU A 8 12.40 -7.96 -27.69
CA GLU A 8 12.44 -7.68 -26.25
C GLU A 8 11.59 -8.72 -25.52
N THR A 9 12.28 -9.62 -24.85
CA THR A 9 11.67 -10.60 -23.95
C THR A 9 10.97 -9.86 -22.80
N PRO A 10 9.76 -10.28 -22.35
CA PRO A 10 9.01 -9.63 -21.27
C PRO A 10 9.79 -9.44 -19.96
N GLY A 11 10.84 -10.22 -19.74
CA GLY A 11 11.67 -10.19 -18.54
C GLY A 11 12.66 -9.02 -18.41
N ASP A 12 12.91 -8.24 -19.49
CA ASP A 12 13.93 -7.17 -19.46
C ASP A 12 13.36 -5.78 -19.13
N ARG A 13 12.04 -5.64 -19.04
CA ARG A 13 11.35 -4.35 -18.81
C ARG A 13 11.40 -3.85 -17.38
N THR A 14 11.97 -4.59 -16.44
CA THR A 14 11.74 -4.38 -15.00
C THR A 14 13.00 -4.25 -14.12
N ARG A 15 14.19 -4.41 -14.67
CA ARG A 15 15.43 -4.26 -13.88
C ARG A 15 15.74 -2.78 -13.65
N GLY A 16 15.49 -2.28 -12.42
CA GLY A 16 15.99 -1.00 -11.93
C GLY A 16 14.94 0.05 -11.56
N LYS A 17 13.63 -0.19 -11.79
CA LYS A 17 12.56 0.70 -11.33
C LYS A 17 11.95 0.17 -10.03
N ARG A 18 11.58 1.09 -9.11
CA ARG A 18 10.81 0.73 -7.92
C ARG A 18 9.52 0.00 -8.34
N ARG A 19 9.00 -0.90 -7.49
CA ARG A 19 7.77 -1.64 -7.80
C ARG A 19 6.63 -0.67 -8.15
N ILE A 20 6.44 0.39 -7.36
CA ILE A 20 5.41 1.41 -7.61
C ILE A 20 5.54 2.06 -8.99
N ASP A 21 6.77 2.41 -9.42
CA ASP A 21 7.00 3.05 -10.73
C ASP A 21 6.69 2.08 -11.88
N ARG A 22 6.86 0.78 -11.65
CA ARG A 22 6.53 -0.27 -12.59
C ARG A 22 5.02 -0.48 -12.68
N VAL A 23 4.36 -0.68 -11.52
CA VAL A 23 2.92 -0.96 -11.43
C VAL A 23 2.08 0.22 -11.94
N LEU A 24 2.53 1.46 -11.71
CA LEU A 24 1.84 2.66 -12.17
C LEU A 24 2.29 3.13 -13.56
N SER A 25 3.16 2.38 -14.25
CA SER A 25 3.53 2.75 -15.62
C SER A 25 2.35 2.54 -16.58
N GLU A 26 2.17 3.44 -17.55
CA GLU A 26 1.12 3.33 -18.57
C GLU A 26 1.16 2.00 -19.35
N ARG A 27 2.35 1.39 -19.42
CA ARG A 27 2.58 0.13 -20.15
C ARG A 27 2.34 -1.13 -19.32
N TYR A 28 2.03 -0.99 -18.02
CA TYR A 28 1.92 -2.16 -17.15
C TYR A 28 0.79 -3.12 -17.57
N LEU A 29 -0.32 -2.57 -18.02
CA LEU A 29 -1.49 -3.32 -18.49
C LEU A 29 -1.54 -3.47 -20.03
N ASP A 30 -0.50 -3.02 -20.76
CA ASP A 30 -0.48 -3.14 -22.22
C ASP A 30 -0.54 -4.60 -22.64
N GLY A 31 -1.46 -4.90 -23.56
CA GLY A 31 -1.64 -6.24 -24.10
C GLY A 31 -2.18 -7.27 -23.10
N LEU A 32 -2.83 -6.84 -22.01
CA LEU A 32 -3.34 -7.69 -20.92
C LEU A 32 -4.14 -8.90 -21.44
N SER A 33 -4.98 -8.70 -22.47
CA SER A 33 -5.77 -9.77 -23.08
C SER A 33 -4.94 -10.82 -23.84
N GLY A 34 -3.73 -10.47 -24.26
CA GLY A 34 -2.80 -11.38 -24.98
C GLY A 34 -1.83 -12.12 -24.06
N LEU A 35 -1.75 -11.76 -22.76
CA LEU A 35 -0.91 -12.43 -21.79
C LEU A 35 -1.50 -13.79 -21.40
N THR A 36 -0.68 -14.69 -20.93
CA THR A 36 -1.15 -15.95 -20.32
C THR A 36 -1.86 -15.69 -19.00
N LEU A 37 -2.69 -16.62 -18.52
CA LEU A 37 -3.35 -16.50 -17.23
C LEU A 37 -2.35 -16.40 -16.07
N ALA A 38 -1.21 -17.09 -16.16
CA ALA A 38 -0.13 -17.03 -15.18
C ALA A 38 0.47 -15.61 -15.11
N GLU A 39 0.80 -15.03 -16.27
CA GLU A 39 1.33 -13.65 -16.33
C GLU A 39 0.35 -12.62 -15.77
N VAL A 40 -0.96 -12.73 -16.07
CA VAL A 40 -1.96 -11.82 -15.51
C VAL A 40 -2.06 -11.97 -13.98
N ARG A 41 -1.93 -13.19 -13.45
CA ARG A 41 -1.89 -13.41 -12.00
C ARG A 41 -0.65 -12.78 -11.37
N GLU A 42 0.53 -12.94 -11.99
CA GLU A 42 1.77 -12.30 -11.52
C GLU A 42 1.65 -10.78 -11.48
N LEU A 43 1.06 -10.16 -12.51
CA LEU A 43 0.80 -8.72 -12.51
C LEU A 43 -0.14 -8.30 -11.38
N ARG A 44 -1.20 -9.07 -11.15
CA ARG A 44 -2.13 -8.82 -10.03
C ARG A 44 -1.42 -8.93 -8.69
N ASP A 45 -0.69 -10.01 -8.47
CA ASP A 45 -0.01 -10.30 -7.21
C ASP A 45 1.06 -9.22 -6.89
N ASP A 46 1.75 -8.72 -7.91
CA ASP A 46 2.70 -7.61 -7.81
C ASP A 46 1.99 -6.29 -7.39
N ALA A 47 0.82 -6.02 -7.97
CA ALA A 47 0.03 -4.85 -7.62
C ALA A 47 -0.60 -4.98 -6.21
N GLU A 48 -1.13 -6.14 -5.84
CA GLU A 48 -1.66 -6.42 -4.50
C GLU A 48 -0.58 -6.27 -3.42
N GLN A 49 0.65 -6.73 -3.71
CA GLN A 49 1.78 -6.56 -2.79
C GLN A 49 2.14 -5.08 -2.60
N GLU A 50 2.15 -4.29 -3.68
CA GLU A 50 2.41 -2.84 -3.59
C GLU A 50 1.30 -2.12 -2.82
N GLU A 51 0.05 -2.50 -3.03
CA GLU A 51 -1.09 -1.96 -2.27
C GLU A 51 -0.95 -2.25 -0.76
N ALA A 52 -0.56 -3.48 -0.40
CA ALA A 52 -0.33 -3.86 0.99
C ALA A 52 0.78 -3.02 1.65
N ASP A 53 1.88 -2.79 0.92
CA ASP A 53 3.00 -1.97 1.38
C ASP A 53 2.57 -0.51 1.60
N LEU A 54 1.83 0.08 0.66
CA LEU A 54 1.27 1.44 0.77
C LEU A 54 0.23 1.55 1.89
N SER A 55 -0.59 0.54 2.09
CA SER A 55 -1.56 0.47 3.18
C SER A 55 -0.88 0.40 4.54
N TYR A 56 0.24 -0.30 4.65
CA TYR A 56 1.06 -0.32 5.85
C TYR A 56 1.67 1.04 6.15
N LEU A 57 2.25 1.71 5.14
CA LEU A 57 2.80 3.06 5.27
C LEU A 57 1.76 4.06 5.75
N ARG A 58 0.57 4.03 5.15
CA ARG A 58 -0.54 4.91 5.52
C ARG A 58 -0.90 4.74 6.99
N ARG A 59 -1.02 3.50 7.47
CA ARG A 59 -1.33 3.21 8.88
C ARG A 59 -0.25 3.74 9.83
N LEU A 60 1.02 3.59 9.47
CA LEU A 60 2.11 4.14 10.26
C LEU A 60 2.05 5.66 10.38
N LEU A 61 1.77 6.37 9.27
CA LEU A 61 1.59 7.82 9.28
C LEU A 61 0.41 8.23 10.13
N GLN A 62 -0.72 7.56 9.98
CA GLN A 62 -1.94 7.85 10.70
C GLN A 62 -1.74 7.71 12.21
N GLY A 63 -1.13 6.63 12.70
CA GLY A 63 -0.81 6.47 14.11
C GLY A 63 0.05 7.61 14.67
N ARG A 64 0.96 8.18 13.86
CA ARG A 64 1.76 9.34 14.28
C ARG A 64 0.99 10.64 14.31
N VAL A 65 0.16 10.85 13.31
CA VAL A 65 -0.78 11.97 13.27
C VAL A 65 -1.64 11.97 14.53
N ASP A 66 -2.15 10.81 14.93
CA ASP A 66 -3.01 10.69 16.12
C ASP A 66 -2.25 10.96 17.41
N ILE A 67 -1.00 10.50 17.52
CA ILE A 67 -0.14 10.82 18.69
C ILE A 67 0.13 12.34 18.77
N ILE A 68 0.43 13.01 17.67
CA ILE A 68 0.69 14.46 17.66
C ILE A 68 -0.60 15.23 18.00
N LYS A 69 -1.74 14.82 17.43
CA LYS A 69 -3.05 15.40 17.77
C LYS A 69 -3.39 15.27 19.25
N ALA A 70 -3.16 14.09 19.83
CA ALA A 70 -3.37 13.85 21.24
C ALA A 70 -2.49 14.75 22.11
N GLU A 71 -1.21 14.95 21.74
CA GLU A 71 -0.31 15.87 22.45
C GLU A 71 -0.78 17.32 22.38
N LEU A 72 -1.23 17.77 21.21
CA LEU A 72 -1.80 19.11 21.03
C LEU A 72 -3.07 19.30 21.86
N ALA A 73 -3.99 18.33 21.85
CA ALA A 73 -5.20 18.35 22.66
C ALA A 73 -4.89 18.38 24.18
N ARG A 74 -3.89 17.61 24.62
CA ARG A 74 -3.39 17.65 25.99
C ARG A 74 -2.88 19.05 26.38
N ARG A 75 -2.10 19.70 25.52
CA ARG A 75 -1.59 21.06 25.77
C ARG A 75 -2.67 22.12 25.83
N ARG A 76 -3.75 21.94 25.06
CA ARG A 76 -4.92 22.83 25.08
C ARG A 76 -5.85 22.59 26.27
N GLY A 77 -5.57 21.56 27.09
CA GLY A 77 -6.44 21.18 28.20
C GLY A 77 -7.75 20.53 27.77
N GLU A 78 -7.85 20.08 26.52
CA GLU A 78 -9.03 19.43 25.95
C GLU A 78 -9.16 17.97 26.41
N LEU A 79 -8.04 17.35 26.83
CA LEU A 79 -8.00 16.05 27.48
C LEU A 79 -8.04 16.29 28.99
N GLY A 80 -9.13 15.90 29.65
CA GLY A 80 -9.24 15.96 31.12
C GLY A 80 -8.06 15.27 31.81
N GLU A 81 -7.84 15.55 33.10
CA GLU A 81 -6.68 15.11 33.90
C GLU A 81 -6.43 13.58 33.94
N SER A 82 -7.25 12.78 33.33
CA SER A 82 -7.19 11.32 33.33
C SER A 82 -6.77 10.78 31.95
N GLY A 83 -5.49 10.74 31.70
CA GLY A 83 -5.05 9.93 30.58
C GLY A 83 -3.66 10.29 30.08
N SER A 84 -2.68 9.49 30.44
CA SER A 84 -1.46 9.38 29.68
C SER A 84 -1.83 9.01 28.23
N ILE A 85 -1.15 9.62 27.23
CA ILE A 85 -1.25 9.20 25.81
C ILE A 85 -1.11 7.67 25.69
N ILE A 86 -0.31 7.06 26.55
CA ILE A 86 -0.08 5.61 26.64
C ILE A 86 -1.38 4.84 26.95
N ASP A 87 -2.26 5.38 27.77
CA ASP A 87 -3.53 4.73 28.13
C ASP A 87 -4.57 4.81 27.01
N GLN A 88 -4.43 5.76 26.09
CA GLN A 88 -5.30 5.95 24.93
C GLN A 88 -4.78 5.25 23.66
N LEU A 89 -3.49 4.88 23.62
CA LEU A 89 -2.88 4.16 22.50
C LEU A 89 -3.67 2.91 22.05
N PRO A 90 -4.19 2.05 22.96
CA PRO A 90 -4.98 0.90 22.54
C PRO A 90 -6.28 1.29 21.83
N GLN A 91 -6.89 2.41 22.21
CA GLN A 91 -8.13 2.91 21.64
C GLN A 91 -7.90 3.60 20.30
N ILE A 92 -6.83 4.40 20.19
CA ILE A 92 -6.38 5.04 18.95
C ILE A 92 -6.04 3.97 17.89
N LEU A 93 -5.38 2.89 18.29
CA LEU A 93 -4.99 1.80 17.40
C LEU A 93 -6.12 0.80 17.10
N ALA A 94 -7.18 0.76 17.93
CA ALA A 94 -8.32 -0.16 17.77
C ALA A 94 -9.36 0.35 16.77
N ASP A 95 -9.47 1.68 16.59
CA ASP A 95 -10.55 2.31 15.82
C ASP A 95 -10.41 2.12 14.28
N GLU A 96 -9.32 1.54 13.81
CA GLU A 96 -9.05 1.34 12.38
C GLU A 96 -9.28 -0.08 11.86
N ARG A 97 -10.02 -0.91 12.57
CA ARG A 97 -10.51 -2.15 11.97
C ARG A 97 -11.70 -1.83 11.08
N SER A 98 -11.45 -1.23 9.91
CA SER A 98 -12.42 -1.25 8.83
C SER A 98 -12.83 -2.68 8.56
N PRO A 99 -14.14 -3.01 8.60
CA PRO A 99 -14.59 -4.35 8.25
C PRO A 99 -14.15 -4.63 6.82
N ALA A 100 -13.43 -5.73 6.64
CA ALA A 100 -13.02 -6.22 5.34
C ALA A 100 -14.27 -6.34 4.44
N ARG A 101 -14.43 -5.41 3.50
CA ARG A 101 -15.42 -5.52 2.44
C ARG A 101 -14.84 -6.42 1.36
N GLY A 102 -15.22 -7.68 1.38
CA GLY A 102 -14.92 -8.60 0.30
C GLY A 102 -15.16 -10.03 0.70
N LEU A 103 -16.12 -10.69 0.06
CA LEU A 103 -16.25 -12.12 -0.02
C LEU A 103 -15.10 -12.66 -0.91
N GLY A 104 -13.89 -12.71 -0.38
CA GLY A 104 -12.74 -13.27 -1.04
C GLY A 104 -11.78 -13.80 0.01
N ARG A 105 -11.17 -14.94 -0.26
CA ARG A 105 -10.14 -15.54 0.59
C ARG A 105 -9.20 -14.45 1.08
N TYR A 106 -9.03 -14.37 2.38
CA TYR A 106 -8.01 -13.54 3.01
C TYR A 106 -6.63 -13.99 2.49
N SER A 107 -6.19 -13.40 1.41
CA SER A 107 -4.77 -13.33 1.14
C SER A 107 -4.26 -12.22 2.05
N SER A 108 -3.82 -12.56 3.24
CA SER A 108 -3.06 -11.63 4.07
C SER A 108 -1.70 -11.49 3.42
N VAL A 109 -1.62 -10.60 2.45
CA VAL A 109 -0.33 -10.21 1.87
C VAL A 109 0.40 -9.44 2.98
N GLU A 110 1.44 -10.04 3.52
CA GLU A 110 2.29 -9.36 4.48
C GLU A 110 3.08 -8.26 3.77
N PRO A 111 3.24 -7.07 4.38
CA PRO A 111 4.06 -6.01 3.80
C PRO A 111 5.43 -6.55 3.45
N SER A 112 5.90 -6.26 2.25
CA SER A 112 7.22 -6.69 1.84
C SER A 112 8.28 -5.96 2.69
N GLY A 113 9.27 -6.68 3.20
CA GLY A 113 10.39 -6.08 3.93
C GLY A 113 11.33 -5.26 3.04
N ILE A 114 10.82 -4.71 1.92
CA ILE A 114 11.63 -3.99 0.93
C ILE A 114 12.13 -2.67 1.51
N ASP A 115 13.43 -2.49 1.44
CA ASP A 115 14.17 -1.35 2.00
C ASP A 115 13.68 0.03 1.53
N GLU A 116 12.98 0.14 0.43
CA GLU A 116 12.50 1.41 -0.11
C GLU A 116 11.38 2.02 0.73
N HIS A 117 10.35 1.24 1.05
CA HIS A 117 9.27 1.67 1.91
C HIS A 117 9.77 1.89 3.33
N ARG A 118 10.65 1.02 3.79
CA ARG A 118 11.33 1.16 5.08
C ARG A 118 12.09 2.47 5.18
N ARG A 119 12.89 2.85 4.18
CA ARG A 119 13.64 4.11 4.16
C ARG A 119 12.73 5.34 4.12
N LEU A 120 11.57 5.26 3.45
CA LEU A 120 10.59 6.33 3.49
C LEU A 120 10.00 6.47 4.89
N VAL A 121 9.63 5.35 5.51
CA VAL A 121 9.17 5.32 6.91
C VAL A 121 10.25 5.87 7.83
N GLU A 122 11.49 5.38 7.74
CA GLU A 122 12.60 5.82 8.58
C GLU A 122 12.86 7.32 8.47
N ARG A 123 12.77 7.90 7.28
CA ARG A 123 12.88 9.36 7.08
C ARG A 123 11.70 10.10 7.73
N LEU A 124 10.47 9.64 7.48
CA LEU A 124 9.28 10.25 8.09
C LEU A 124 9.25 10.07 9.61
N VAL A 125 9.81 8.95 10.10
CA VAL A 125 9.95 8.62 11.52
C VAL A 125 11.07 9.42 12.17
N GLY A 126 12.23 9.51 11.52
CA GLY A 126 13.40 10.22 12.04
C GLY A 126 13.15 11.72 12.19
N ASP A 127 12.40 12.33 11.26
CA ASP A 127 11.98 13.73 11.34
C ASP A 127 10.99 14.01 12.48
N SER A 128 10.33 12.99 12.99
CA SER A 128 9.38 13.08 14.09
C SER A 128 9.77 12.12 15.22
N ASP A 129 10.92 12.37 15.83
CA ASP A 129 11.27 11.67 17.06
C ASP A 129 10.18 11.92 18.10
N LEU A 130 9.34 10.90 18.31
CA LEU A 130 8.23 10.95 19.27
C LEU A 130 8.75 11.19 20.70
N SER A 131 10.00 10.83 20.99
CA SER A 131 10.64 11.10 22.26
C SER A 131 10.91 12.62 22.47
N ALA A 132 10.99 13.39 21.38
CA ALA A 132 11.20 14.83 21.42
C ALA A 132 9.90 15.67 21.36
N LEU A 133 8.71 15.05 21.31
CA LEU A 133 7.44 15.79 21.22
C LEU A 133 7.24 16.78 22.35
N ALA A 134 7.64 16.40 23.57
CA ALA A 134 7.52 17.25 24.75
C ALA A 134 8.30 18.56 24.64
N GLY A 135 9.41 18.57 23.90
CA GLY A 135 10.27 19.75 23.67
C GLY A 135 9.87 20.62 22.47
N ARG A 136 8.93 20.18 21.61
CA ARG A 136 8.48 20.95 20.44
C ARG A 136 7.42 21.97 20.84
N THR A 137 7.38 23.10 20.15
CA THR A 137 6.29 24.08 20.29
C THR A 137 5.00 23.58 19.62
N ALA A 138 3.86 24.18 19.95
CA ALA A 138 2.58 23.85 19.28
C ALA A 138 2.67 24.09 17.77
N ASP A 139 3.26 25.23 17.35
CA ASP A 139 3.43 25.57 15.93
C ASP A 139 4.29 24.53 15.19
N GLN A 140 5.35 24.03 15.81
CA GLN A 140 6.18 22.95 15.23
C GLN A 140 5.43 21.63 15.09
N LEU A 141 4.51 21.33 16.03
CA LEU A 141 3.66 20.15 15.96
C LEU A 141 2.60 20.30 14.85
N ASP A 142 1.98 21.47 14.72
CA ASP A 142 1.02 21.77 13.65
C ASP A 142 1.69 21.72 12.26
N GLU A 143 2.91 22.23 12.11
CA GLU A 143 3.70 22.09 10.88
C GLU A 143 3.99 20.61 10.55
N THR A 144 4.34 19.83 11.55
CA THR A 144 4.57 18.39 11.39
C THR A 144 3.29 17.65 10.98
N LEU A 145 2.14 18.01 11.56
CA LEU A 145 0.84 17.47 11.15
C LEU A 145 0.50 17.81 9.70
N ALA A 146 0.75 19.03 9.26
CA ALA A 146 0.51 19.43 7.87
C ALA A 146 1.34 18.58 6.91
N ARG A 147 2.66 18.41 7.18
CA ARG A 147 3.54 17.55 6.38
C ARG A 147 3.08 16.10 6.34
N PHE A 148 2.67 15.53 7.46
CA PHE A 148 2.16 14.16 7.50
C PHE A 148 0.85 14.01 6.75
N GLY A 149 -0.04 15.01 6.82
CA GLY A 149 -1.26 15.05 6.03
C GLY A 149 -1.00 15.06 4.52
N ASP A 150 0.03 15.78 4.07
CA ASP A 150 0.43 15.79 2.66
C ASP A 150 0.97 14.41 2.22
N HIS A 151 1.81 13.78 3.04
CA HIS A 151 2.33 12.45 2.77
C HIS A 151 1.22 11.39 2.76
N GLU A 152 0.29 11.44 3.73
CA GLU A 152 -0.83 10.50 3.79
C GLU A 152 -1.72 10.63 2.56
N ARG A 153 -1.96 11.85 2.09
CA ARG A 153 -2.74 12.12 0.88
C ARG A 153 -2.08 11.54 -0.36
N ALA A 154 -0.76 11.78 -0.53
CA ALA A 154 0.01 11.23 -1.64
C ALA A 154 0.01 9.68 -1.64
N ILE A 155 0.23 9.05 -0.47
CA ILE A 155 0.20 7.60 -0.34
C ILE A 155 -1.20 7.06 -0.63
N SER A 156 -2.25 7.74 -0.18
CA SER A 156 -3.64 7.34 -0.46
C SER A 156 -4.00 7.41 -1.94
N GLU A 157 -3.49 8.38 -2.67
CA GLU A 157 -3.64 8.49 -4.13
C GLU A 157 -2.93 7.35 -4.85
N GLN A 158 -1.66 7.12 -4.51
CA GLN A 158 -0.88 6.01 -5.07
C GLN A 158 -1.55 4.66 -4.81
N ARG A 159 -2.02 4.41 -3.58
CA ARG A 159 -2.71 3.19 -3.22
C ARG A 159 -3.97 2.96 -4.06
N ARG A 160 -4.79 4.00 -4.28
CA ARG A 160 -5.98 3.89 -5.13
C ARG A 160 -5.62 3.57 -6.57
N ALA A 161 -4.56 4.18 -7.10
CA ALA A 161 -4.09 3.91 -8.45
C ALA A 161 -3.60 2.46 -8.60
N VAL A 162 -2.81 1.96 -7.64
CA VAL A 162 -2.35 0.56 -7.60
C VAL A 162 -3.53 -0.42 -7.47
N GLN A 163 -4.51 -0.11 -6.63
CA GLN A 163 -5.72 -0.91 -6.48
C GLN A 163 -6.50 -1.01 -7.80
N SER A 164 -6.60 0.09 -8.55
CA SER A 164 -7.23 0.08 -9.88
C SER A 164 -6.53 -0.85 -10.86
N VAL A 165 -5.20 -0.96 -10.77
CA VAL A 165 -4.42 -1.91 -11.57
C VAL A 165 -4.71 -3.36 -11.17
N ALA A 166 -4.72 -3.66 -9.88
CA ALA A 166 -5.06 -5.00 -9.36
C ALA A 166 -6.47 -5.41 -9.77
N ASP A 167 -7.44 -4.48 -9.67
CA ASP A 167 -8.83 -4.70 -10.09
C ASP A 167 -8.93 -5.00 -11.60
N ALA A 168 -8.17 -4.30 -12.44
CA ALA A 168 -8.15 -4.57 -13.88
C ALA A 168 -7.63 -5.99 -14.19
N CYS A 169 -6.57 -6.43 -13.52
CA CYS A 169 -6.08 -7.81 -13.64
C CYS A 169 -7.11 -8.83 -13.14
N ALA A 170 -7.78 -8.57 -12.01
CA ALA A 170 -8.80 -9.43 -11.46
C ALA A 170 -10.03 -9.56 -12.39
N HIS A 171 -10.43 -8.47 -13.02
CA HIS A 171 -11.50 -8.47 -14.04
C HIS A 171 -11.13 -9.33 -15.24
N GLU A 172 -9.91 -9.21 -15.76
CA GLU A 172 -9.44 -10.03 -16.88
C GLU A 172 -9.39 -11.52 -16.52
N ILE A 173 -8.89 -11.87 -15.35
CA ILE A 173 -8.91 -13.25 -14.84
C ILE A 173 -10.35 -13.77 -14.79
N THR A 174 -11.28 -12.98 -14.25
CA THR A 174 -12.70 -13.36 -14.15
C THR A 174 -13.34 -13.53 -15.52
N ARG A 175 -13.03 -12.66 -16.49
CA ARG A 175 -13.50 -12.76 -17.88
C ARG A 175 -13.09 -14.11 -18.48
N ARG A 176 -11.81 -14.47 -18.36
CA ARG A 176 -11.29 -15.72 -18.92
C ARG A 176 -11.98 -16.97 -18.37
N TYR A 177 -12.27 -16.99 -17.07
CA TYR A 177 -13.02 -18.10 -16.48
C TYR A 177 -14.47 -18.17 -16.99
N ARG A 178 -15.12 -17.04 -17.19
CA ARG A 178 -16.50 -17.00 -17.73
C ARG A 178 -16.56 -17.44 -19.19
N GLU A 179 -15.55 -17.10 -19.96
CA GLU A 179 -15.48 -17.42 -21.40
C GLU A 179 -14.89 -18.82 -21.68
N GLY A 180 -14.49 -19.55 -20.63
CA GLY A 180 -13.92 -20.89 -20.74
C GLY A 180 -12.49 -20.91 -21.29
N GLU A 181 -11.84 -19.76 -21.34
CA GLU A 181 -10.43 -19.64 -21.74
C GLU A 181 -9.47 -20.14 -20.64
N ALA A 182 -9.99 -20.33 -19.42
CA ALA A 182 -9.24 -20.85 -18.28
C ALA A 182 -10.04 -21.97 -17.59
N ASP A 183 -9.37 -23.07 -17.28
CA ASP A 183 -10.00 -24.21 -16.61
C ASP A 183 -9.96 -24.05 -15.08
N VAL A 184 -11.10 -24.21 -14.44
CA VAL A 184 -11.24 -24.13 -12.97
C VAL A 184 -10.61 -25.34 -12.28
N SER A 185 -10.47 -26.47 -12.98
CA SER A 185 -9.86 -27.70 -12.45
C SER A 185 -8.39 -27.50 -12.03
N ALA A 186 -7.69 -26.55 -12.63
CA ALA A 186 -6.32 -26.20 -12.25
C ALA A 186 -6.21 -25.48 -10.87
N LEU A 187 -7.34 -25.08 -10.28
CA LEU A 187 -7.41 -24.44 -8.95
C LEU A 187 -7.69 -25.42 -7.81
N LEU A 188 -8.08 -26.64 -8.13
CA LEU A 188 -8.34 -27.66 -7.12
C LEU A 188 -7.02 -28.38 -6.80
N PRO A 189 -6.63 -28.48 -5.51
CA PRO A 189 -5.50 -29.34 -5.16
C PRO A 189 -5.81 -30.76 -5.66
N SER A 190 -4.87 -31.34 -6.41
CA SER A 190 -4.93 -32.73 -6.79
C SER A 190 -4.98 -33.54 -5.51
N GLU A 191 -6.12 -34.17 -5.22
CA GLU A 191 -6.24 -35.17 -4.16
C GLU A 191 -5.34 -36.36 -4.55
N SER A 192 -4.25 -36.52 -3.80
CA SER A 192 -3.40 -37.73 -3.84
C SER A 192 -3.57 -38.51 -2.57
#